data_c8ee2d92277dea8da9d6f11dd76b9afd
#
_entry.id   c8ee2d92277dea8da9d6f11dd76b9afd
#
_cell.length_a   1.000
_cell.length_b   1.000
_cell.length_c   1.000
_cell.angle_alpha   90.00
_cell.angle_beta   90.00
_cell.angle_gamma   90.00
#
_symmetry.space_group_name_H-M   'P 1'
#
loop_
_entity.id
_entity.type
_entity.pdbx_description
1 polymer ?
#
loop_
_entity_poly.entity_id
_entity_poly.type
_entity_poly.pdbx_seq_one_letter_code
_entity_poly.pdbx_strand_id
1 'polypeptide(L)'
;MAINLTKGQKVDLTKGNPSLSKIVVGLGWDVNAFDSGAAFDLDAAAFMVGGSGKCPTEKEFIFYGNLEHPSGALKHMGDNLTGEGDGDDEQIVVELSKVPASVERIAFTVTIYDAETRRQNFGQVSNAYIHIQDMVGGADLIRYDLGEDFSIETAIVVGELYRHNGEWKFN
;
A
#
# COMPACT_ATOMS: atom_id res chain seq x y z
N MET A 1 14.42 4.29 -12.57
CA MET A 1 14.40 2.82 -12.50
C MET A 1 13.89 2.40 -11.11
N ALA A 2 12.88 1.55 -11.06
CA ALA A 2 12.33 1.11 -9.80
C ALA A 2 13.29 0.19 -9.04
N ILE A 3 13.34 0.33 -7.72
CA ILE A 3 14.08 -0.58 -6.87
C ILE A 3 13.16 -1.77 -6.55
N ASN A 4 13.59 -2.98 -6.91
CA ASN A 4 12.89 -4.20 -6.51
C ASN A 4 13.27 -4.54 -5.07
N LEU A 5 12.31 -4.39 -4.15
CA LEU A 5 12.54 -4.62 -2.74
C LEU A 5 12.58 -6.11 -2.40
N THR A 6 13.44 -6.43 -1.45
CA THR A 6 13.40 -7.70 -0.73
C THR A 6 12.80 -7.46 0.65
N LYS A 7 12.28 -8.53 1.27
CA LYS A 7 11.66 -8.45 2.59
C LYS A 7 12.61 -7.83 3.62
N GLY A 8 12.15 -6.79 4.31
CA GLY A 8 12.91 -6.08 5.33
C GLY A 8 13.87 -5.01 4.83
N GLN A 9 13.94 -4.79 3.52
CA GLN A 9 14.83 -3.76 2.95
C GLN A 9 14.28 -2.35 3.21
N LYS A 10 15.19 -1.42 3.55
CA LYS A 10 14.87 -0.01 3.79
C LYS A 10 15.37 0.85 2.62
N VAL A 11 14.57 1.85 2.25
CA VAL A 11 14.89 2.75 1.13
C VAL A 11 14.60 4.19 1.52
N ASP A 12 15.53 5.09 1.18
CA ASP A 12 15.31 6.53 1.28
C ASP A 12 14.50 7.01 0.07
N LEU A 13 13.41 7.75 0.31
CA LEU A 13 12.59 8.32 -0.75
C LEU A 13 12.96 9.77 -1.04
N THR A 14 12.96 10.63 -0.01
CA THR A 14 13.16 12.08 -0.20
C THR A 14 14.63 12.49 -0.20
N LYS A 15 15.52 11.71 0.37
CA LYS A 15 16.94 12.04 0.38
C LYS A 15 17.55 12.05 -1.01
N GLY A 16 17.22 11.06 -1.83
CA GLY A 16 17.66 10.99 -3.23
C GLY A 16 16.76 11.79 -4.18
N ASN A 17 15.63 12.28 -3.71
CA ASN A 17 14.66 13.03 -4.51
C ASN A 17 13.97 14.09 -3.64
N PRO A 18 14.68 15.21 -3.34
CA PRO A 18 14.18 16.25 -2.41
C PRO A 18 12.89 16.93 -2.85
N SER A 19 12.59 16.91 -4.15
CA SER A 19 11.35 17.49 -4.70
C SER A 19 10.15 16.58 -4.62
N LEU A 20 10.32 15.35 -4.14
CA LEU A 20 9.23 14.38 -4.00
C LEU A 20 8.22 14.88 -2.99
N SER A 21 6.99 15.12 -3.43
CA SER A 21 5.92 15.68 -2.59
C SER A 21 4.68 14.81 -2.56
N LYS A 22 4.39 14.10 -3.64
CA LYS A 22 3.17 13.33 -3.80
C LYS A 22 3.50 11.98 -4.43
N ILE A 23 3.09 10.92 -3.76
CA ILE A 23 3.34 9.56 -4.22
C ILE A 23 2.03 8.78 -4.33
N VAL A 24 2.04 7.77 -5.19
CA VAL A 24 0.99 6.76 -5.28
C VAL A 24 1.55 5.45 -4.77
N VAL A 25 0.85 4.84 -3.82
CA VAL A 25 1.09 3.46 -3.41
C VAL A 25 0.05 2.62 -4.14
N GLY A 26 0.49 1.86 -5.13
CA GLY A 26 -0.37 1.07 -6.00
C GLY A 26 -0.32 -0.41 -5.67
N LEU A 27 -1.47 -1.06 -5.71
CA LEU A 27 -1.64 -2.50 -5.53
C LEU A 27 -2.24 -3.07 -6.81
N GLY A 28 -1.61 -4.11 -7.35
CA GLY A 28 -2.13 -4.83 -8.50
C GLY A 28 -2.10 -6.34 -8.29
N TRP A 29 -3.01 -7.04 -8.93
CA TRP A 29 -3.06 -8.51 -8.95
C TRP A 29 -3.81 -8.98 -10.18
N ASP A 30 -3.59 -10.25 -10.56
CA ASP A 30 -4.31 -10.84 -11.67
C ASP A 30 -5.67 -11.38 -11.21
N VAL A 31 -6.64 -11.38 -12.14
CA VAL A 31 -7.94 -11.99 -11.90
C VAL A 31 -7.77 -13.49 -11.60
N ASN A 32 -8.74 -14.06 -10.86
CA ASN A 32 -8.74 -15.48 -10.61
C ASN A 32 -9.00 -16.25 -11.91
N ALA A 33 -7.96 -16.91 -12.43
CA ALA A 33 -8.01 -17.67 -13.68
C ALA A 33 -8.70 -19.04 -13.54
N PHE A 34 -9.00 -19.45 -12.32
CA PHE A 34 -9.62 -20.73 -12.03
C PHE A 34 -11.13 -20.57 -11.84
N ASP A 35 -11.92 -21.37 -12.53
CA ASP A 35 -13.38 -21.31 -12.48
C ASP A 35 -13.99 -21.79 -11.14
N SER A 36 -13.16 -22.29 -10.24
CA SER A 36 -13.61 -22.98 -9.03
C SER A 36 -13.69 -22.12 -7.78
N GLY A 37 -13.72 -20.79 -7.91
CA GLY A 37 -13.76 -19.97 -6.71
C GLY A 37 -14.23 -18.55 -6.96
N ALA A 38 -14.42 -17.81 -5.88
CA ALA A 38 -14.71 -16.38 -5.94
C ALA A 38 -13.49 -15.62 -6.46
N ALA A 39 -13.72 -14.44 -7.03
CA ALA A 39 -12.65 -13.53 -7.41
C ALA A 39 -11.77 -13.17 -6.19
N PHE A 40 -10.50 -12.89 -6.42
CA PHE A 40 -9.63 -12.37 -5.38
C PHE A 40 -9.92 -10.88 -5.20
N ASP A 41 -10.33 -10.51 -4.00
CA ASP A 41 -10.62 -9.15 -3.60
C ASP A 41 -9.54 -8.70 -2.61
N LEU A 42 -8.46 -8.12 -3.13
CA LEU A 42 -7.37 -7.60 -2.32
C LEU A 42 -7.64 -6.15 -1.96
N ASP A 43 -7.52 -5.82 -0.68
CA ASP A 43 -7.77 -4.48 -0.18
C ASP A 43 -6.50 -3.85 0.36
N ALA A 44 -6.15 -2.69 -0.19
CA ALA A 44 -5.08 -1.86 0.34
C ALA A 44 -5.63 -0.95 1.43
N ALA A 45 -4.87 -0.78 2.49
CA ALA A 45 -5.20 0.13 3.59
C ALA A 45 -3.95 0.83 4.11
N ALA A 46 -4.14 1.99 4.71
CA ALA A 46 -3.07 2.76 5.33
C ALA A 46 -3.47 3.20 6.74
N PHE A 47 -2.55 3.06 7.66
CA PHE A 47 -2.70 3.49 9.05
C PHE A 47 -1.71 4.60 9.35
N MET A 48 -2.20 5.77 9.75
CA MET A 48 -1.35 6.85 10.23
C MET A 48 -1.07 6.66 11.71
N VAL A 49 0.20 6.51 12.05
CA VAL A 49 0.64 6.12 13.40
C VAL A 49 1.49 7.22 14.00
N GLY A 50 1.21 7.59 15.25
CA GLY A 50 2.00 8.56 16.01
C GLY A 50 3.18 7.93 16.75
N GLY A 51 3.85 8.73 17.58
CA GLY A 51 5.01 8.29 18.37
C GLY A 51 4.75 7.16 19.34
N SER A 52 3.48 6.96 19.73
CA SER A 52 3.08 5.83 20.58
C SER A 52 3.04 4.49 19.85
N GLY A 53 3.19 4.49 18.53
CA GLY A 53 3.04 3.30 17.71
C GLY A 53 1.60 2.89 17.46
N LYS A 54 0.65 3.77 17.74
CA LYS A 54 -0.79 3.50 17.60
C LYS A 54 -1.47 4.51 16.70
N CYS A 55 -2.54 4.06 16.06
CA CYS A 55 -3.46 4.89 15.30
C CYS A 55 -4.41 5.60 16.29
N PRO A 56 -4.40 6.94 16.39
CA PRO A 56 -5.14 7.65 17.43
C PRO A 56 -6.65 7.52 17.36
N THR A 57 -7.21 7.55 16.15
CA THR A 57 -8.66 7.44 15.93
C THR A 57 -8.95 6.64 14.66
N GLU A 58 -10.22 6.38 14.38
CA GLU A 58 -10.66 5.72 13.15
C GLU A 58 -10.39 6.56 11.89
N LYS A 59 -10.25 7.87 12.05
CA LYS A 59 -9.97 8.78 10.92
C LYS A 59 -8.59 8.54 10.30
N GLU A 60 -7.65 8.04 11.07
CA GLU A 60 -6.30 7.72 10.63
C GLU A 60 -6.18 6.35 9.95
N PHE A 61 -7.28 5.60 9.86
CA PHE A 61 -7.36 4.36 9.11
C PHE A 61 -8.04 4.61 7.77
N ILE A 62 -7.24 4.54 6.68
CA ILE A 62 -7.70 4.80 5.32
C ILE A 62 -7.84 3.48 4.57
N PHE A 63 -9.05 3.18 4.10
CA PHE A 63 -9.40 1.95 3.38
C PHE A 63 -10.68 2.20 2.56
N TYR A 64 -11.25 1.18 1.93
CA TYR A 64 -12.45 1.34 1.09
C TYR A 64 -13.67 1.91 1.83
N GLY A 65 -13.76 1.75 3.13
CA GLY A 65 -14.83 2.31 3.97
C GLY A 65 -14.56 3.73 4.50
N ASN A 66 -13.34 4.24 4.32
CA ASN A 66 -12.93 5.59 4.70
C ASN A 66 -11.86 6.08 3.75
N LEU A 67 -12.27 6.70 2.66
CA LEU A 67 -11.42 6.96 1.51
C LEU A 67 -10.42 8.11 1.68
N GLU A 68 -10.64 9.03 2.60
CA GLU A 68 -9.81 10.24 2.71
C GLU A 68 -9.63 10.68 4.15
N HIS A 69 -8.38 11.00 4.51
CA HIS A 69 -8.08 11.62 5.80
C HIS A 69 -8.44 13.11 5.77
N PRO A 70 -8.94 13.68 6.90
CA PRO A 70 -9.32 15.09 6.96
C PRO A 70 -8.23 16.10 6.57
N SER A 71 -6.95 15.75 6.77
CA SER A 71 -5.81 16.59 6.36
C SER A 71 -5.62 16.66 4.84
N GLY A 72 -6.22 15.74 4.09
CA GLY A 72 -5.96 15.58 2.67
C GLY A 72 -4.65 14.87 2.34
N ALA A 73 -3.92 14.40 3.35
CA ALA A 73 -2.62 13.74 3.15
C ALA A 73 -2.74 12.34 2.54
N LEU A 74 -3.80 11.61 2.86
CA LEU A 74 -4.06 10.26 2.36
C LEU A 74 -5.42 10.20 1.66
N LYS A 75 -5.44 9.54 0.50
CA LYS A 75 -6.66 9.31 -0.25
C LYS A 75 -6.62 7.94 -0.92
N HIS A 76 -7.59 7.09 -0.59
CA HIS A 76 -7.82 5.84 -1.29
C HIS A 76 -8.66 6.12 -2.53
N MET A 77 -8.23 5.65 -3.69
CA MET A 77 -8.85 6.02 -4.98
C MET A 77 -10.05 5.14 -5.38
N GLY A 78 -10.45 4.23 -4.53
CA GLY A 78 -11.60 3.35 -4.76
C GLY A 78 -11.24 1.88 -4.71
N ASP A 79 -12.26 1.04 -4.57
CA ASP A 79 -12.13 -0.39 -4.37
C ASP A 79 -12.26 -1.13 -5.71
N ASN A 80 -11.39 -2.12 -5.95
CA ASN A 80 -11.48 -3.05 -7.07
C ASN A 80 -11.72 -4.45 -6.51
N LEU A 81 -12.86 -5.03 -6.80
CA LEU A 81 -13.32 -6.28 -6.20
C LEU A 81 -12.76 -7.54 -6.86
N THR A 82 -12.19 -7.43 -8.06
CA THR A 82 -11.85 -8.59 -8.88
C THR A 82 -10.41 -8.63 -9.39
N GLY A 83 -9.72 -7.51 -9.41
CA GLY A 83 -8.40 -7.39 -10.05
C GLY A 83 -8.48 -7.17 -11.56
N GLU A 84 -9.65 -6.86 -12.08
CA GLU A 84 -9.81 -6.55 -13.51
C GLU A 84 -9.27 -5.17 -13.85
N GLY A 85 -8.70 -5.05 -15.02
CA GLY A 85 -8.17 -3.81 -15.56
C GLY A 85 -6.65 -3.84 -15.72
N ASP A 86 -6.14 -2.84 -16.42
CA ASP A 86 -4.72 -2.67 -16.67
C ASP A 86 -4.08 -1.79 -15.59
N GLY A 87 -2.85 -2.12 -15.20
CA GLY A 87 -2.11 -1.37 -14.21
C GLY A 87 -2.55 -1.67 -12.78
N ASP A 88 -2.56 -0.65 -11.94
CA ASP A 88 -2.94 -0.80 -10.53
C ASP A 88 -4.44 -0.98 -10.36
N ASP A 89 -4.82 -1.93 -9.54
CA ASP A 89 -6.23 -2.22 -9.25
C ASP A 89 -6.75 -1.38 -8.10
N GLU A 90 -5.88 -1.08 -7.12
CA GLU A 90 -6.15 -0.13 -6.04
C GLU A 90 -4.99 0.82 -5.83
N GLN A 91 -5.29 2.05 -5.46
CA GLN A 91 -4.27 3.07 -5.24
C GLN A 91 -4.56 3.90 -4.00
N ILE A 92 -3.51 4.21 -3.24
CA ILE A 92 -3.55 5.19 -2.15
C ILE A 92 -2.57 6.31 -2.49
N VAL A 93 -3.10 7.53 -2.59
CA VAL A 93 -2.28 8.72 -2.84
C VAL A 93 -1.84 9.29 -1.50
N VAL A 94 -0.54 9.56 -1.37
CA VAL A 94 0.04 10.21 -0.19
C VAL A 94 0.64 11.54 -0.60
N GLU A 95 0.15 12.62 -0.01
CA GLU A 95 0.73 13.95 -0.16
C GLU A 95 1.59 14.24 1.08
N LEU A 96 2.89 14.04 0.92
CA LEU A 96 3.84 14.05 2.05
C LEU A 96 3.83 15.37 2.83
N SER A 97 3.66 16.49 2.12
CA SER A 97 3.65 17.82 2.74
C SER A 97 2.43 18.07 3.63
N LYS A 98 1.35 17.32 3.44
CA LYS A 98 0.11 17.48 4.21
C LYS A 98 0.01 16.51 5.39
N VAL A 99 0.94 15.59 5.53
CA VAL A 99 0.93 14.64 6.64
C VAL A 99 1.15 15.41 7.95
N PRO A 100 0.23 15.30 8.94
CA PRO A 100 0.37 16.01 10.21
C PRO A 100 1.68 15.70 10.91
N ALA A 101 2.25 16.69 11.60
CA ALA A 101 3.53 16.53 12.29
C ALA A 101 3.51 15.48 13.39
N SER A 102 2.33 15.19 13.94
CA SER A 102 2.14 14.15 14.95
C SER A 102 2.24 12.74 14.40
N VAL A 103 2.12 12.58 13.07
CA VAL A 103 2.23 11.29 12.40
C VAL A 103 3.70 11.01 12.11
N GLU A 104 4.21 9.92 12.65
CA GLU A 104 5.60 9.50 12.44
C GLU A 104 5.73 8.40 11.40
N ARG A 105 4.69 7.57 11.26
CA ARG A 105 4.68 6.43 10.34
C ARG A 105 3.34 6.30 9.65
N ILE A 106 3.36 5.78 8.44
CA ILE A 106 2.17 5.37 7.71
C ILE A 106 2.40 3.92 7.31
N ALA A 107 1.68 3.00 7.97
CA ALA A 107 1.77 1.57 7.67
C ALA A 107 0.78 1.20 6.57
N PHE A 108 1.24 0.44 5.59
CA PHE A 108 0.40 -0.05 4.49
C PHE A 108 0.14 -1.54 4.68
N THR A 109 -1.12 -1.93 4.56
CA THR A 109 -1.54 -3.32 4.66
C THR A 109 -2.27 -3.76 3.41
N VAL A 110 -2.19 -5.04 3.12
CA VAL A 110 -3.00 -5.70 2.07
C VAL A 110 -3.69 -6.88 2.71
N THR A 111 -5.00 -6.97 2.51
CA THR A 111 -5.81 -8.07 3.00
C THR A 111 -6.60 -8.68 1.85
N ILE A 112 -6.94 -9.96 1.97
CA ILE A 112 -7.85 -10.64 1.05
C ILE A 112 -9.23 -10.67 1.70
N TYR A 113 -10.21 -10.00 1.08
CA TYR A 113 -11.56 -9.92 1.59
C TYR A 113 -12.19 -11.31 1.70
N ASP A 114 -12.75 -11.60 2.88
CA ASP A 114 -13.47 -12.85 3.16
C ASP A 114 -12.63 -14.12 2.84
N ALA A 115 -11.33 -14.05 3.09
CA ALA A 115 -10.37 -15.09 2.70
C ALA A 115 -10.70 -16.45 3.30
N GLU A 116 -11.13 -16.51 4.56
CA GLU A 116 -11.47 -17.74 5.25
C GLU A 116 -12.64 -18.46 4.58
N THR A 117 -13.74 -17.76 4.34
CA THR A 117 -14.94 -18.31 3.69
C THR A 117 -14.65 -18.70 2.25
N ARG A 118 -13.87 -17.90 1.54
CA ARG A 118 -13.47 -18.14 0.13
C ARG A 118 -12.31 -19.12 0.00
N ARG A 119 -11.67 -19.50 1.10
CA ARG A 119 -10.48 -20.38 1.15
C ARG A 119 -9.36 -19.86 0.26
N GLN A 120 -9.05 -18.57 0.40
CA GLN A 120 -8.02 -17.89 -0.38
C GLN A 120 -6.84 -17.46 0.49
N ASN A 121 -5.65 -17.39 -0.13
CA ASN A 121 -4.45 -16.83 0.46
C ASN A 121 -3.57 -16.23 -0.63
N PHE A 122 -2.52 -15.49 -0.25
CA PHE A 122 -1.64 -14.82 -1.21
C PHE A 122 -0.89 -15.78 -2.13
N GLY A 123 -0.66 -17.03 -1.71
CA GLY A 123 -0.03 -18.03 -2.56
C GLY A 123 -0.86 -18.42 -3.78
N GLN A 124 -2.16 -18.16 -3.74
CA GLN A 124 -3.08 -18.45 -4.85
C GLN A 124 -3.25 -17.26 -5.80
N VAL A 125 -2.88 -16.07 -5.37
CA VAL A 125 -3.02 -14.85 -6.18
C VAL A 125 -1.82 -14.72 -7.11
N SER A 126 -2.10 -14.59 -8.42
CA SER A 126 -1.05 -14.43 -9.41
C SER A 126 -0.63 -12.97 -9.54
N ASN A 127 0.68 -12.74 -9.60
CA ASN A 127 1.29 -11.44 -9.89
C ASN A 127 0.82 -10.30 -8.96
N ALA A 128 0.56 -10.61 -7.68
CA ALA A 128 0.26 -9.57 -6.70
C ALA A 128 1.52 -8.76 -6.39
N TYR A 129 1.39 -7.44 -6.49
CA TYR A 129 2.50 -6.53 -6.23
C TYR A 129 2.03 -5.24 -5.59
N ILE A 130 2.95 -4.57 -4.90
CA ILE A 130 2.79 -3.19 -4.48
C ILE A 130 3.95 -2.37 -5.06
N HIS A 131 3.68 -1.14 -5.47
CA HIS A 131 4.72 -0.23 -5.92
C HIS A 131 4.47 1.19 -5.42
N ILE A 132 5.53 1.98 -5.40
CA ILE A 132 5.46 3.40 -5.07
C ILE A 132 5.94 4.18 -6.29
N GLN A 133 5.12 5.11 -6.75
CA GLN A 133 5.37 5.93 -7.91
C GLN A 133 5.35 7.41 -7.53
N ASP A 134 6.25 8.20 -8.11
CA ASP A 134 6.20 9.65 -8.05
C ASP A 134 5.01 10.12 -8.88
N MET A 135 4.00 10.68 -8.24
CA MET A 135 2.77 11.10 -8.92
C MET A 135 2.99 12.29 -9.85
N VAL A 136 3.96 13.13 -9.57
CA VAL A 136 4.26 14.32 -10.39
C VAL A 136 5.11 13.96 -11.59
N GLY A 137 6.19 13.22 -11.38
CA GLY A 137 7.12 12.83 -12.45
C GLY A 137 6.74 11.54 -13.17
N GLY A 138 5.87 10.72 -12.58
CA GLY A 138 5.46 9.44 -13.15
C GLY A 138 6.48 8.30 -13.04
N ALA A 139 7.59 8.52 -12.35
CA ALA A 139 8.64 7.51 -12.21
C ALA A 139 8.30 6.48 -11.12
N ASP A 140 8.45 5.21 -11.42
CA ASP A 140 8.39 4.15 -10.42
C ASP A 140 9.63 4.20 -9.54
N LEU A 141 9.41 4.26 -8.22
CA LEU A 141 10.48 4.34 -7.23
C LEU A 141 10.80 2.97 -6.63
N ILE A 142 9.78 2.21 -6.29
CA ILE A 142 9.88 0.94 -5.56
C ILE A 142 8.84 -0.04 -6.10
N ARG A 143 9.21 -1.32 -6.15
CA ARG A 143 8.29 -2.42 -6.41
C ARG A 143 8.58 -3.57 -5.46
N TYR A 144 7.53 -4.21 -4.94
CA TYR A 144 7.62 -5.39 -4.10
C TYR A 144 6.58 -6.43 -4.52
N ASP A 145 7.03 -7.61 -4.92
CA ASP A 145 6.16 -8.72 -5.31
C ASP A 145 5.75 -9.53 -4.09
N LEU A 146 4.44 -9.65 -3.85
CA LEU A 146 3.87 -10.21 -2.62
C LEU A 146 3.86 -11.73 -2.60
N GLY A 147 3.64 -12.37 -3.74
CA GLY A 147 3.44 -13.81 -3.82
C GLY A 147 4.65 -14.66 -3.50
N GLU A 148 5.85 -14.09 -3.54
CA GLU A 148 7.09 -14.82 -3.28
C GLU A 148 7.33 -15.06 -1.78
N ASP A 149 6.95 -14.09 -0.95
CA ASP A 149 7.23 -14.12 0.50
C ASP A 149 6.04 -14.53 1.36
N PHE A 150 4.83 -14.49 0.80
CA PHE A 150 3.59 -14.68 1.55
C PHE A 150 2.69 -15.70 0.85
N SER A 151 2.86 -16.99 1.16
CA SER A 151 2.13 -18.05 0.47
C SER A 151 0.87 -18.52 1.20
N ILE A 152 0.81 -18.39 2.52
CA ILE A 152 -0.32 -18.87 3.33
C ILE A 152 -1.08 -17.75 4.03
N GLU A 153 -0.52 -16.55 4.03
CA GLU A 153 -1.11 -15.39 4.71
C GLU A 153 -2.34 -14.87 3.96
N THR A 154 -3.23 -14.24 4.70
CA THR A 154 -4.45 -13.59 4.19
C THR A 154 -4.48 -12.09 4.50
N ALA A 155 -3.57 -11.63 5.33
CA ALA A 155 -3.39 -10.23 5.71
C ALA A 155 -1.92 -9.98 6.02
N ILE A 156 -1.35 -8.95 5.44
CA ILE A 156 0.07 -8.62 5.62
C ILE A 156 0.25 -7.11 5.79
N VAL A 157 1.29 -6.73 6.55
CA VAL A 157 1.83 -5.37 6.53
C VAL A 157 2.94 -5.36 5.48
N VAL A 158 2.67 -4.71 4.35
CA VAL A 158 3.61 -4.75 3.21
C VAL A 158 4.77 -3.79 3.39
N GLY A 159 4.61 -2.76 4.21
CA GLY A 159 5.66 -1.80 4.50
C GLY A 159 5.14 -0.56 5.18
N GLU A 160 6.05 0.33 5.50
CA GLU A 160 5.70 1.61 6.12
C GLU A 160 6.55 2.75 5.60
N LEU A 161 5.91 3.91 5.43
CA LEU A 161 6.59 5.19 5.30
C LEU A 161 6.89 5.69 6.70
N TYR A 162 8.10 6.16 6.95
CA TYR A 162 8.44 6.73 8.25
C TYR A 162 9.35 7.95 8.11
N ARG A 163 9.24 8.85 9.07
CA ARG A 163 10.09 10.04 9.14
C ARG A 163 11.38 9.73 9.87
N HIS A 164 12.49 10.20 9.30
CA HIS A 164 13.78 10.11 9.93
C HIS A 164 14.59 11.36 9.55
N ASN A 165 14.93 12.20 10.54
CA ASN A 165 15.66 13.45 10.34
C ASN A 165 15.02 14.36 9.29
N GLY A 166 13.69 14.49 9.32
CA GLY A 166 12.94 15.33 8.38
C GLY A 166 12.74 14.73 6.99
N GLU A 167 13.22 13.53 6.76
CA GLU A 167 13.10 12.82 5.48
C GLU A 167 12.15 11.65 5.59
N TRP A 168 11.57 11.27 4.44
CA TRP A 168 10.70 10.09 4.35
C TRP A 168 11.47 8.89 3.81
N LYS A 169 11.30 7.78 4.49
CA LYS A 169 11.89 6.48 4.14
C LYS A 169 10.79 5.43 4.04
N PHE A 170 11.08 4.36 3.33
CA PHE A 170 10.19 3.21 3.21
C PHE A 170 10.91 1.94 3.68
N ASN A 171 10.18 1.11 4.44
CA ASN A 171 10.72 -0.14 4.99
C ASN A 171 9.80 -1.31 4.67
#